data_8f3d11ef0846dea196f58364d70e890f
#
_entry.id   8f3d11ef0846dea196f58364d70e890f
#
_cell.length_a   1.000
_cell.length_b   1.000
_cell.length_c   1.000
_cell.angle_alpha   90.00
_cell.angle_beta   90.00
_cell.angle_gamma   90.00
#
_symmetry.space_group_name_H-M   'P 1'
#
loop_
_entity.id
_entity.type
_entity.pdbx_description
1 polymer ?
#
loop_
_entity_poly.entity_id
_entity_poly.type
_entity_poly.pdbx_seq_one_letter_code
_entity_poly.pdbx_strand_id
1 'polypeptide(L)'
;MPELEINLDALAHNLRLIRRQEQAWGFRFLPVLKMVASHPDVVDFLRTQGYARYGIADMTEHLLYGQEPPARTGRVLINLAPPDRADDVVRLFERSAFSCESTFRALDAAARAAGLHHEALLMVDIGDMREGIPQEDAPALLRAVAAASQRAAHGPGAHVAGIGVNLGCLYGTCPDDENMALLEALAARAGALLGHALHRVSLGGSIFWNWFARRHGHGPHLPPGCIMEFRMGDPLLLGRDMYRDETLLAGDFRQDIFRLSATVLEVTERDIRPPRQSVHNGRGLHVDCPDLGKRLRALVDCGSLHTDVRGLSLARPDWRISDFSGNYAILDLSGCPQAPVPGEHVRFIPSYWAVARTCRMPHIRKTLIHDTLPGRSLPDSRPASPQQETAPLSEVS
;
A
#
# COMPACT_ATOMS: atom_id res chain seq x y z
N MET A 1 -5.63 -17.26 18.52
CA MET A 1 -4.63 -16.34 17.86
C MET A 1 -5.37 -15.45 16.90
N PRO A 2 -4.91 -14.20 16.69
CA PRO A 2 -5.57 -13.30 15.76
C PRO A 2 -5.59 -13.86 14.33
N GLU A 3 -6.59 -13.47 13.57
CA GLU A 3 -6.82 -13.91 12.18
C GLU A 3 -7.24 -12.70 11.35
N LEU A 4 -6.64 -12.55 10.15
CA LEU A 4 -7.01 -11.52 9.21
C LEU A 4 -7.95 -12.09 8.14
N GLU A 5 -9.19 -11.64 8.14
CA GLU A 5 -10.17 -11.95 7.10
C GLU A 5 -10.00 -10.98 5.93
N ILE A 6 -10.02 -11.51 4.69
CA ILE A 6 -9.95 -10.74 3.44
C ILE A 6 -11.22 -11.02 2.64
N ASN A 7 -12.06 -10.00 2.47
CA ASN A 7 -13.33 -10.10 1.78
C ASN A 7 -13.16 -9.98 0.26
N LEU A 8 -13.26 -11.10 -0.45
CA LEU A 8 -13.11 -11.15 -1.91
C LEU A 8 -14.26 -10.46 -2.65
N ASP A 9 -15.47 -10.46 -2.11
CA ASP A 9 -16.60 -9.79 -2.75
C ASP A 9 -16.47 -8.26 -2.69
N ALA A 10 -15.91 -7.75 -1.58
CA ALA A 10 -15.56 -6.34 -1.45
C ALA A 10 -14.42 -5.95 -2.42
N LEU A 11 -13.38 -6.79 -2.53
CA LEU A 11 -12.32 -6.60 -3.53
C LEU A 11 -12.87 -6.61 -4.96
N ALA A 12 -13.71 -7.58 -5.29
CA ALA A 12 -14.34 -7.67 -6.61
C ALA A 12 -15.21 -6.45 -6.92
N HIS A 13 -15.94 -5.93 -5.92
CA HIS A 13 -16.72 -4.72 -6.05
C HIS A 13 -15.83 -3.51 -6.39
N ASN A 14 -14.79 -3.26 -5.61
CA ASN A 14 -13.88 -2.14 -5.83
C ASN A 14 -13.17 -2.27 -7.18
N LEU A 15 -12.76 -3.47 -7.56
CA LEU A 15 -12.11 -3.72 -8.84
C LEU A 15 -13.03 -3.42 -10.04
N ARG A 16 -14.35 -3.72 -9.93
CA ARG A 16 -15.33 -3.36 -10.95
C ARG A 16 -15.46 -1.84 -11.12
N LEU A 17 -15.43 -1.08 -10.01
CA LEU A 17 -15.44 0.38 -10.06
C LEU A 17 -14.17 0.92 -10.72
N ILE A 18 -13.00 0.41 -10.34
CA ILE A 18 -11.72 0.79 -10.94
C ILE A 18 -11.73 0.52 -12.45
N ARG A 19 -12.17 -0.68 -12.87
CA ARG A 19 -12.26 -1.05 -14.30
C ARG A 19 -13.18 -0.14 -15.09
N ARG A 20 -14.29 0.29 -14.50
CA ARG A 20 -15.17 1.29 -15.13
C ARG A 20 -14.44 2.61 -15.38
N GLN A 21 -13.63 3.04 -14.41
CA GLN A 21 -12.85 4.27 -14.56
C GLN A 21 -11.64 4.11 -15.49
N GLU A 22 -11.02 2.93 -15.55
CA GLU A 22 -10.00 2.62 -16.58
C GLU A 22 -10.54 2.93 -18.00
N GLN A 23 -11.76 2.50 -18.26
CA GLN A 23 -12.44 2.73 -19.56
C GLN A 23 -12.81 4.19 -19.75
N ALA A 24 -13.35 4.82 -18.70
CA ALA A 24 -13.86 6.20 -18.78
C ALA A 24 -12.74 7.25 -18.86
N TRP A 25 -11.63 7.04 -18.13
CA TRP A 25 -10.52 7.99 -18.05
C TRP A 25 -9.31 7.60 -18.94
N GLY A 26 -9.36 6.44 -19.60
CA GLY A 26 -8.34 6.03 -20.56
C GLY A 26 -6.99 5.66 -19.93
N PHE A 27 -6.97 5.15 -18.70
CA PHE A 27 -5.74 4.68 -18.06
C PHE A 27 -5.66 3.14 -18.01
N ARG A 28 -4.52 2.62 -17.55
CA ARG A 28 -4.33 1.22 -17.17
C ARG A 28 -4.02 1.13 -15.68
N PHE A 29 -4.74 0.27 -14.99
CA PHE A 29 -4.54 0.05 -13.56
C PHE A 29 -3.43 -0.97 -13.32
N LEU A 30 -2.44 -0.60 -12.49
CA LEU A 30 -1.47 -1.50 -11.90
C LEU A 30 -1.76 -1.62 -10.39
N PRO A 31 -2.41 -2.70 -9.94
CA PRO A 31 -2.68 -2.91 -8.52
C PRO A 31 -1.37 -3.02 -7.73
N VAL A 32 -1.22 -2.17 -6.70
CA VAL A 32 -0.05 -2.18 -5.81
C VAL A 32 -0.37 -2.98 -4.57
N LEU A 33 0.31 -4.10 -4.38
CA LEU A 33 0.01 -5.09 -3.33
C LEU A 33 0.89 -4.99 -2.09
N LYS A 34 1.68 -3.92 -1.94
CA LYS A 34 2.60 -3.75 -0.79
C LYS A 34 1.93 -3.87 0.57
N MET A 35 0.66 -3.46 0.70
CA MET A 35 -0.10 -3.55 1.95
C MET A 35 -0.36 -5.01 2.35
N VAL A 36 -0.69 -5.85 1.38
CA VAL A 36 -0.95 -7.28 1.61
C VAL A 36 0.28 -8.16 1.36
N ALA A 37 1.47 -7.54 1.24
CA ALA A 37 2.74 -8.24 0.99
C ALA A 37 2.62 -9.28 -0.15
N SER A 38 1.93 -8.92 -1.23
CA SER A 38 1.70 -9.77 -2.40
C SER A 38 1.14 -11.15 -2.04
N HIS A 39 0.17 -11.21 -1.09
CA HIS A 39 -0.43 -12.47 -0.63
C HIS A 39 -0.88 -13.34 -1.82
N PRO A 40 -0.49 -14.61 -1.90
CA PRO A 40 -0.72 -15.45 -3.07
C PRO A 40 -2.19 -15.50 -3.50
N ASP A 41 -3.10 -15.69 -2.56
CA ASP A 41 -4.53 -15.77 -2.87
C ASP A 41 -5.10 -14.47 -3.43
N VAL A 42 -4.57 -13.31 -2.99
CA VAL A 42 -4.96 -11.99 -3.55
C VAL A 42 -4.40 -11.84 -4.96
N VAL A 43 -3.16 -12.30 -5.19
CA VAL A 43 -2.56 -12.32 -6.54
C VAL A 43 -3.37 -13.21 -7.48
N ASP A 44 -3.73 -14.41 -7.04
CA ASP A 44 -4.51 -15.35 -7.85
C ASP A 44 -5.92 -14.82 -8.11
N PHE A 45 -6.57 -14.23 -7.11
CA PHE A 45 -7.83 -13.53 -7.31
C PHE A 45 -7.71 -12.46 -8.41
N LEU A 46 -6.70 -11.56 -8.35
CA LEU A 46 -6.51 -10.53 -9.37
C LEU A 46 -6.29 -11.12 -10.76
N ARG A 47 -5.53 -12.21 -10.87
CA ARG A 47 -5.32 -12.93 -12.15
C ARG A 47 -6.63 -13.47 -12.72
N THR A 48 -7.49 -14.07 -11.88
CA THR A 48 -8.84 -14.52 -12.32
C THR A 48 -9.71 -13.37 -12.78
N GLN A 49 -9.47 -12.16 -12.26
CA GLN A 49 -10.15 -10.94 -12.68
C GLN A 49 -9.47 -10.26 -13.91
N GLY A 50 -8.44 -10.87 -14.52
CA GLY A 50 -7.79 -10.37 -15.72
C GLY A 50 -6.64 -9.37 -15.46
N TYR A 51 -6.22 -9.17 -14.21
CA TYR A 51 -5.07 -8.34 -13.85
C TYR A 51 -3.83 -9.22 -13.67
N ALA A 52 -3.11 -9.46 -14.77
CA ALA A 52 -1.91 -10.30 -14.77
C ALA A 52 -0.68 -9.60 -14.19
N ARG A 53 -0.68 -8.25 -14.18
CA ARG A 53 0.43 -7.42 -13.67
C ARG A 53 0.06 -6.79 -12.34
N TYR A 54 1.04 -6.73 -11.41
CA TYR A 54 0.88 -6.12 -10.09
C TYR A 54 2.20 -5.57 -9.56
N GLY A 55 2.11 -4.50 -8.77
CA GLY A 55 3.22 -3.79 -8.18
C GLY A 55 3.63 -4.37 -6.83
N ILE A 56 4.92 -4.64 -6.67
CA ILE A 56 5.58 -5.19 -5.48
C ILE A 56 6.58 -4.16 -4.97
N ALA A 57 6.61 -3.92 -3.68
CA ALA A 57 7.55 -2.96 -3.08
C ALA A 57 8.83 -3.62 -2.56
N ASP A 58 8.78 -4.88 -2.16
CA ASP A 58 9.91 -5.61 -1.59
C ASP A 58 10.17 -6.90 -2.39
N MET A 59 11.41 -7.10 -2.81
CA MET A 59 11.83 -8.25 -3.60
C MET A 59 11.65 -9.57 -2.87
N THR A 60 11.63 -9.54 -1.53
CA THR A 60 11.61 -10.73 -0.67
C THR A 60 10.21 -11.11 -0.18
N GLU A 61 9.15 -10.41 -0.60
CA GLU A 61 7.78 -10.69 -0.12
C GLU A 61 7.34 -12.15 -0.32
N HIS A 62 7.82 -12.83 -1.37
CA HIS A 62 7.52 -14.25 -1.62
C HIS A 62 8.05 -15.18 -0.52
N LEU A 63 9.14 -14.81 0.18
CA LEU A 63 9.71 -15.60 1.27
C LEU A 63 8.77 -15.68 2.49
N LEU A 64 7.89 -14.68 2.66
CA LEU A 64 6.91 -14.66 3.76
C LEU A 64 5.94 -15.85 3.71
N TYR A 65 5.77 -16.45 2.54
CA TYR A 65 4.82 -17.53 2.30
C TYR A 65 5.52 -18.87 2.02
N GLY A 66 6.84 -18.97 2.25
CA GLY A 66 7.62 -20.17 2.01
C GLY A 66 7.60 -20.65 0.55
N GLN A 67 7.37 -19.75 -0.38
CA GLN A 67 7.26 -20.07 -1.79
C GLN A 67 8.62 -19.91 -2.49
N GLU A 68 8.85 -20.77 -3.46
CA GLU A 68 9.88 -20.54 -4.48
C GLU A 68 9.59 -19.21 -5.20
N PRO A 69 10.62 -18.52 -5.72
CA PRO A 69 10.40 -17.30 -6.46
C PRO A 69 9.38 -17.53 -7.59
N PRO A 70 8.24 -16.81 -7.55
CA PRO A 70 7.24 -17.00 -8.61
C PRO A 70 7.77 -16.50 -9.94
N ALA A 71 7.16 -16.97 -11.05
CA ALA A 71 7.52 -16.51 -12.39
C ALA A 71 7.59 -14.98 -12.45
N ARG A 72 8.61 -14.44 -13.12
CA ARG A 72 8.84 -12.99 -13.24
C ARG A 72 7.72 -12.25 -13.97
N THR A 73 6.98 -12.95 -14.82
CA THR A 73 5.91 -12.40 -15.66
C THR A 73 4.78 -11.79 -14.80
N GLY A 74 4.47 -10.55 -15.10
CA GLY A 74 3.44 -9.78 -14.39
C GLY A 74 3.93 -9.09 -13.12
N ARG A 75 5.14 -9.38 -12.65
CA ARG A 75 5.69 -8.74 -11.44
C ARG A 75 6.42 -7.45 -11.77
N VAL A 76 6.04 -6.38 -11.10
CA VAL A 76 6.62 -5.04 -11.27
C VAL A 76 7.20 -4.57 -9.94
N LEU A 77 8.51 -4.37 -9.87
CA LEU A 77 9.16 -3.73 -8.73
C LEU A 77 8.88 -2.22 -8.80
N ILE A 78 8.06 -1.71 -7.89
CA ILE A 78 7.65 -0.30 -7.89
C ILE A 78 8.63 0.62 -7.18
N ASN A 79 9.50 0.09 -6.33
CA ASN A 79 10.61 0.81 -5.71
C ASN A 79 11.81 0.88 -6.68
N LEU A 80 12.75 1.79 -6.42
CA LEU A 80 13.99 1.85 -7.17
C LEU A 80 14.73 0.51 -7.04
N ALA A 81 15.21 0.00 -8.18
CA ALA A 81 16.00 -1.22 -8.21
C ALA A 81 17.34 -1.00 -7.50
N PRO A 82 17.75 -1.83 -6.55
CA PRO A 82 19.09 -1.77 -5.96
C PRO A 82 20.11 -2.26 -7.00
N PRO A 83 21.13 -1.43 -7.34
CA PRO A 83 22.06 -1.77 -8.42
C PRO A 83 22.94 -2.99 -8.11
N ASP A 84 23.24 -3.23 -6.84
CA ASP A 84 23.97 -4.41 -6.35
C ASP A 84 23.16 -5.72 -6.39
N ARG A 85 21.86 -5.62 -6.62
CA ARG A 85 20.92 -6.76 -6.73
C ARG A 85 20.27 -6.82 -8.12
N ALA A 86 20.86 -6.19 -9.13
CA ALA A 86 20.30 -6.11 -10.47
C ALA A 86 20.01 -7.51 -11.08
N ASP A 87 20.85 -8.52 -10.80
CA ASP A 87 20.66 -9.90 -11.25
C ASP A 87 19.35 -10.50 -10.69
N ASP A 88 19.09 -10.30 -9.39
CA ASP A 88 17.85 -10.76 -8.78
C ASP A 88 16.63 -9.98 -9.33
N VAL A 89 16.79 -8.66 -9.50
CA VAL A 89 15.71 -7.82 -10.06
C VAL A 89 15.27 -8.32 -11.41
N VAL A 90 16.20 -8.55 -12.35
CA VAL A 90 15.84 -8.97 -13.72
C VAL A 90 15.30 -10.40 -13.79
N ARG A 91 15.67 -11.26 -12.85
CA ARG A 91 15.14 -12.63 -12.75
C ARG A 91 13.76 -12.68 -12.11
N LEU A 92 13.49 -11.80 -11.14
CA LEU A 92 12.25 -11.82 -10.36
C LEU A 92 11.16 -10.91 -10.90
N PHE A 93 11.51 -9.91 -11.71
CA PHE A 93 10.57 -8.90 -12.20
C PHE A 93 10.70 -8.69 -13.69
N GLU A 94 9.58 -8.49 -14.37
CA GLU A 94 9.59 -8.09 -15.79
C GLU A 94 9.90 -6.60 -15.96
N ARG A 95 9.57 -5.79 -14.91
CA ARG A 95 9.80 -4.35 -14.90
C ARG A 95 10.27 -3.87 -13.52
N SER A 96 11.15 -2.87 -13.52
CA SER A 96 11.56 -2.17 -12.29
C SER A 96 11.76 -0.66 -12.53
N ALA A 97 11.87 0.10 -11.43
CA ALA A 97 12.13 1.53 -11.46
C ALA A 97 13.63 1.84 -11.29
N PHE A 98 14.09 2.92 -11.92
CA PHE A 98 15.44 3.49 -11.74
C PHE A 98 15.40 5.01 -11.78
N SER A 99 16.45 5.68 -11.25
CA SER A 99 16.58 7.14 -11.25
C SER A 99 17.99 7.63 -11.53
N CYS A 100 18.94 6.74 -11.82
CA CYS A 100 20.30 7.10 -12.17
C CYS A 100 20.90 6.15 -13.23
N GLU A 101 21.90 6.60 -13.92
CA GLU A 101 22.56 5.87 -15.01
C GLU A 101 23.21 4.58 -14.52
N SER A 102 23.85 4.58 -13.34
CA SER A 102 24.50 3.38 -12.78
C SER A 102 23.52 2.24 -12.55
N THR A 103 22.34 2.52 -12.00
CA THR A 103 21.27 1.52 -11.82
C THR A 103 20.79 0.98 -13.17
N PHE A 104 20.54 1.86 -14.15
CA PHE A 104 20.13 1.40 -15.49
C PHE A 104 21.18 0.50 -16.13
N ARG A 105 22.48 0.89 -16.05
CA ARG A 105 23.59 0.08 -16.61
C ARG A 105 23.71 -1.28 -15.92
N ALA A 106 23.51 -1.35 -14.60
CA ALA A 106 23.49 -2.62 -13.86
C ALA A 106 22.34 -3.53 -14.33
N LEU A 107 21.12 -2.98 -14.48
CA LEU A 107 19.98 -3.71 -15.02
C LEU A 107 20.20 -4.19 -16.46
N ASP A 108 20.80 -3.34 -17.33
CA ASP A 108 21.10 -3.73 -18.71
C ASP A 108 22.13 -4.86 -18.77
N ALA A 109 23.20 -4.77 -17.98
CA ALA A 109 24.23 -5.81 -17.92
C ALA A 109 23.66 -7.13 -17.40
N ALA A 110 22.90 -7.10 -16.30
CA ALA A 110 22.26 -8.28 -15.72
C ALA A 110 21.24 -8.93 -16.69
N ALA A 111 20.40 -8.11 -17.34
CA ALA A 111 19.41 -8.62 -18.30
C ALA A 111 20.08 -9.28 -19.52
N ARG A 112 21.16 -8.67 -20.04
CA ARG A 112 21.94 -9.27 -21.13
C ARG A 112 22.61 -10.58 -20.73
N ALA A 113 23.23 -10.61 -19.55
CA ALA A 113 23.87 -11.82 -19.03
C ALA A 113 22.87 -12.98 -18.85
N ALA A 114 21.64 -12.64 -18.43
CA ALA A 114 20.56 -13.61 -18.25
C ALA A 114 19.81 -13.95 -19.56
N GLY A 115 20.10 -13.30 -20.69
CA GLY A 115 19.35 -13.47 -21.94
C GLY A 115 17.89 -12.95 -21.85
N LEU A 116 17.62 -12.02 -20.95
CA LEU A 116 16.28 -11.53 -20.67
C LEU A 116 16.05 -10.12 -21.23
N HIS A 117 14.81 -9.84 -21.60
CA HIS A 117 14.34 -8.47 -21.85
C HIS A 117 13.75 -7.91 -20.55
N HIS A 118 14.16 -6.71 -20.12
CA HIS A 118 13.70 -6.07 -18.89
C HIS A 118 13.18 -4.66 -19.16
N GLU A 119 11.93 -4.38 -18.75
CA GLU A 119 11.37 -3.03 -18.82
C GLU A 119 11.91 -2.18 -17.66
N ALA A 120 12.50 -1.03 -17.95
CA ALA A 120 12.96 -0.05 -16.96
C ALA A 120 12.07 1.19 -16.99
N LEU A 121 11.59 1.64 -15.84
CA LEU A 121 10.79 2.84 -15.67
C LEU A 121 11.66 3.94 -15.05
N LEU A 122 11.93 5.03 -15.78
CA LEU A 122 12.64 6.17 -15.24
C LEU A 122 11.75 6.91 -14.23
N MET A 123 12.14 6.93 -12.97
CA MET A 123 11.45 7.75 -11.96
C MET A 123 11.93 9.18 -12.00
N VAL A 124 10.98 10.11 -12.05
CA VAL A 124 11.22 11.55 -12.08
C VAL A 124 10.50 12.19 -10.90
N ASP A 125 11.20 13.01 -10.15
CA ASP A 125 10.59 13.80 -9.08
C ASP A 125 9.95 15.06 -9.66
N ILE A 126 8.67 15.21 -9.38
CA ILE A 126 7.85 16.37 -9.75
C ILE A 126 7.26 17.07 -8.52
N GLY A 127 7.89 16.88 -7.34
CA GLY A 127 7.55 17.58 -6.12
C GLY A 127 7.21 16.72 -4.89
N ASP A 128 7.31 15.36 -4.95
CA ASP A 128 7.16 14.52 -3.75
C ASP A 128 8.45 14.46 -2.92
N MET A 129 9.61 14.79 -3.54
CA MET A 129 10.94 14.87 -2.91
C MET A 129 11.35 13.57 -2.19
N ARG A 130 10.90 12.42 -2.70
CA ARG A 130 11.18 11.10 -2.13
C ARG A 130 12.13 10.30 -3.00
N GLU A 131 11.71 9.92 -4.19
CA GLU A 131 12.53 9.23 -5.17
C GLU A 131 12.31 9.80 -6.57
N GLY A 132 13.29 9.63 -7.40
CA GLY A 132 13.29 10.11 -8.77
C GLY A 132 14.46 11.06 -9.04
N ILE A 133 14.84 11.17 -10.29
CA ILE A 133 15.77 12.21 -10.73
C ILE A 133 15.02 13.55 -10.78
N PRO A 134 15.65 14.67 -10.42
CA PRO A 134 15.07 16.00 -10.68
C PRO A 134 14.64 16.12 -12.14
N GLN A 135 13.49 16.74 -12.37
CA GLN A 135 12.87 16.79 -13.70
C GLN A 135 13.80 17.45 -14.74
N GLU A 136 14.56 18.46 -14.35
CA GLU A 136 15.52 19.16 -15.21
C GLU A 136 16.68 18.29 -15.68
N ASP A 137 17.06 17.27 -14.89
CA ASP A 137 18.15 16.34 -15.20
C ASP A 137 17.70 15.13 -16.03
N ALA A 138 16.41 14.82 -16.06
CA ALA A 138 15.84 13.66 -16.75
C ALA A 138 16.21 13.62 -18.25
N PRO A 139 16.24 14.74 -19.01
CA PRO A 139 16.66 14.72 -20.41
C PRO A 139 18.11 14.28 -20.61
N ALA A 140 19.03 14.63 -19.70
CA ALA A 140 20.42 14.20 -19.77
C ALA A 140 20.55 12.70 -19.52
N LEU A 141 19.85 12.18 -18.51
CA LEU A 141 19.84 10.73 -18.21
C LEU A 141 19.22 9.92 -19.34
N LEU A 142 18.11 10.36 -19.94
CA LEU A 142 17.49 9.68 -21.09
C LEU A 142 18.49 9.56 -22.27
N ARG A 143 19.24 10.63 -22.60
CA ARG A 143 20.28 10.54 -23.64
C ARG A 143 21.42 9.58 -23.26
N ALA A 144 21.86 9.58 -22.00
CA ALA A 144 22.96 8.74 -21.53
C ALA A 144 22.62 7.22 -21.64
N VAL A 145 21.34 6.85 -21.48
CA VAL A 145 20.90 5.46 -21.55
C VAL A 145 20.32 5.06 -22.92
N ALA A 146 20.13 6.02 -23.84
CA ALA A 146 19.41 5.82 -25.10
C ALA A 146 19.99 4.66 -25.95
N ALA A 147 21.30 4.63 -26.17
CA ALA A 147 21.92 3.61 -27.00
C ALA A 147 21.75 2.18 -26.45
N ALA A 148 21.80 2.03 -25.12
CA ALA A 148 21.53 0.73 -24.46
C ALA A 148 20.07 0.35 -24.57
N SER A 149 19.16 1.32 -24.31
CA SER A 149 17.71 1.11 -24.42
C SER A 149 17.27 0.72 -25.83
N GLN A 150 17.82 1.36 -26.87
CA GLN A 150 17.54 1.02 -28.27
C GLN A 150 17.98 -0.42 -28.62
N ARG A 151 19.19 -0.83 -28.19
CA ARG A 151 19.64 -2.22 -28.38
C ARG A 151 18.69 -3.22 -27.74
N ALA A 152 18.25 -2.93 -26.49
CA ALA A 152 17.35 -3.78 -25.74
C ALA A 152 15.92 -3.84 -26.30
N ALA A 153 15.54 -2.90 -27.17
CA ALA A 153 14.26 -2.97 -27.89
C ALA A 153 14.20 -4.16 -28.87
N HIS A 154 15.36 -4.67 -29.30
CA HIS A 154 15.46 -5.74 -30.31
C HIS A 154 16.16 -7.01 -29.79
N GLY A 155 16.49 -7.08 -28.48
CA GLY A 155 17.20 -8.22 -27.90
C GLY A 155 17.27 -8.15 -26.37
N PRO A 156 18.06 -9.02 -25.74
CA PRO A 156 18.26 -8.99 -24.30
C PRO A 156 18.87 -7.66 -23.82
N GLY A 157 18.42 -7.19 -22.66
CA GLY A 157 18.89 -5.95 -22.04
C GLY A 157 17.77 -5.19 -21.32
N ALA A 158 18.12 -4.03 -20.76
CA ALA A 158 17.17 -3.13 -20.16
C ALA A 158 16.67 -2.07 -21.16
N HIS A 159 15.36 -1.99 -21.31
CA HIS A 159 14.68 -1.05 -22.19
C HIS A 159 13.89 -0.01 -21.37
N VAL A 160 14.11 1.28 -21.64
CA VAL A 160 13.33 2.34 -21.01
C VAL A 160 11.92 2.34 -21.57
N ALA A 161 11.02 1.68 -20.86
CA ALA A 161 9.63 1.51 -21.30
C ALA A 161 8.75 2.76 -20.99
N GLY A 162 9.18 3.62 -20.09
CA GLY A 162 8.39 4.76 -19.69
C GLY A 162 9.02 5.66 -18.63
N ILE A 163 8.24 6.67 -18.27
CA ILE A 163 8.52 7.60 -17.18
C ILE A 163 7.52 7.34 -16.07
N GLY A 164 8.01 7.30 -14.83
CA GLY A 164 7.20 7.19 -13.62
C GLY A 164 7.35 8.43 -12.74
N VAL A 165 6.27 8.84 -12.12
CA VAL A 165 6.26 9.86 -11.08
C VAL A 165 5.53 9.31 -9.86
N ASN A 166 5.78 9.90 -8.68
CA ASN A 166 5.05 9.56 -7.48
C ASN A 166 4.69 10.83 -6.72
N LEU A 167 3.47 10.93 -6.21
CA LEU A 167 3.02 12.03 -5.37
C LEU A 167 2.32 11.52 -4.11
N GLY A 168 2.33 12.35 -3.07
CA GLY A 168 1.61 12.16 -1.82
C GLY A 168 2.28 11.28 -0.78
N CYS A 169 3.35 10.55 -1.12
CA CYS A 169 3.87 9.51 -0.23
C CYS A 169 4.76 10.02 0.90
N LEU A 170 5.48 11.12 0.73
CA LEU A 170 6.39 11.66 1.75
C LEU A 170 5.81 12.92 2.40
N TYR A 171 5.57 13.96 1.61
CA TYR A 171 5.08 15.24 2.11
C TYR A 171 3.61 15.52 1.79
N GLY A 172 2.88 14.54 1.26
CA GLY A 172 1.47 14.71 0.90
C GLY A 172 1.25 15.65 -0.28
N THR A 173 2.26 15.82 -1.15
CA THR A 173 2.18 16.68 -2.33
C THR A 173 1.02 16.24 -3.22
N CYS A 174 0.10 17.18 -3.48
CA CYS A 174 -1.05 16.93 -4.33
C CYS A 174 -0.70 17.11 -5.81
N PRO A 175 -1.34 16.34 -6.71
CA PRO A 175 -1.31 16.66 -8.13
C PRO A 175 -1.89 18.05 -8.39
N ASP A 176 -1.25 18.83 -9.28
CA ASP A 176 -1.72 20.12 -9.76
C ASP A 176 -1.41 20.28 -11.26
N ASP A 177 -1.84 21.41 -11.84
CA ASP A 177 -1.67 21.64 -13.28
C ASP A 177 -0.21 21.89 -13.64
N GLU A 178 0.59 22.45 -12.74
CA GLU A 178 2.01 22.72 -12.97
C GLU A 178 2.83 21.43 -13.06
N ASN A 179 2.72 20.55 -12.05
CA ASN A 179 3.45 19.28 -12.08
C ASN A 179 2.95 18.35 -13.20
N MET A 180 1.68 18.43 -13.61
CA MET A 180 1.20 17.70 -14.79
C MET A 180 1.72 18.28 -16.11
N ALA A 181 1.82 19.60 -16.25
CA ALA A 181 2.42 20.21 -17.43
C ALA A 181 3.91 19.89 -17.59
N LEU A 182 4.67 19.83 -16.47
CA LEU A 182 6.05 19.37 -16.46
C LEU A 182 6.18 17.94 -16.98
N LEU A 183 5.29 17.05 -16.53
CA LEU A 183 5.24 15.65 -16.96
C LEU A 183 4.90 15.53 -18.45
N GLU A 184 3.92 16.29 -18.95
CA GLU A 184 3.56 16.35 -20.37
C GLU A 184 4.76 16.76 -21.24
N ALA A 185 5.41 17.86 -20.86
CA ALA A 185 6.58 18.40 -21.60
C ALA A 185 7.72 17.37 -21.66
N LEU A 186 7.98 16.66 -20.57
CA LEU A 186 9.00 15.61 -20.53
C LEU A 186 8.59 14.40 -21.38
N ALA A 187 7.35 13.93 -21.26
CA ALA A 187 6.83 12.78 -22.01
C ALA A 187 6.85 13.05 -23.54
N ALA A 188 6.50 14.27 -23.96
CA ALA A 188 6.55 14.67 -25.39
C ALA A 188 7.95 14.60 -25.99
N ARG A 189 8.98 14.83 -25.18
CA ARG A 189 10.40 14.86 -25.62
C ARG A 189 11.10 13.51 -25.45
N ALA A 190 10.63 12.68 -24.54
CA ALA A 190 11.34 11.47 -24.12
C ALA A 190 11.59 10.49 -25.30
N GLY A 191 10.62 10.31 -26.18
CA GLY A 191 10.75 9.44 -27.34
C GLY A 191 11.91 9.89 -28.27
N ALA A 192 12.02 11.18 -28.54
CA ALA A 192 13.09 11.74 -29.36
C ALA A 192 14.46 11.58 -28.67
N LEU A 193 14.52 11.75 -27.34
CA LEU A 193 15.76 11.59 -26.56
C LEU A 193 16.22 10.13 -26.50
N LEU A 194 15.29 9.19 -26.43
CA LEU A 194 15.57 7.76 -26.41
C LEU A 194 15.81 7.17 -27.79
N GLY A 195 15.30 7.80 -28.87
CA GLY A 195 15.33 7.28 -30.23
C GLY A 195 14.33 6.11 -30.45
N HIS A 196 13.33 5.95 -29.57
CA HIS A 196 12.20 5.06 -29.70
C HIS A 196 10.97 5.61 -28.99
N ALA A 197 9.78 5.11 -29.31
CA ALA A 197 8.55 5.59 -28.71
C ALA A 197 8.52 5.35 -27.19
N LEU A 198 7.99 6.33 -26.44
CA LEU A 198 7.69 6.15 -25.02
C LEU A 198 6.39 5.33 -24.89
N HIS A 199 6.44 4.21 -24.21
CA HIS A 199 5.31 3.31 -24.14
C HIS A 199 4.33 3.67 -23.03
N ARG A 200 4.81 4.30 -21.93
CA ARG A 200 3.96 4.64 -20.79
C ARG A 200 4.43 5.84 -20.00
N VAL A 201 3.45 6.49 -19.37
CA VAL A 201 3.64 7.39 -18.23
C VAL A 201 2.90 6.79 -17.06
N SER A 202 3.60 6.56 -15.94
CA SER A 202 3.10 5.81 -14.82
C SER A 202 3.01 6.68 -13.58
N LEU A 203 1.78 6.93 -13.12
CA LEU A 203 1.44 7.80 -11.99
C LEU A 203 1.33 6.95 -10.73
N GLY A 204 2.17 7.21 -9.74
CA GLY A 204 2.20 6.52 -8.44
C GLY A 204 1.60 7.37 -7.34
N GLY A 205 0.77 6.73 -6.52
CA GLY A 205 0.07 7.34 -5.40
C GLY A 205 -1.44 7.37 -5.61
N SER A 206 -2.18 6.89 -4.61
CA SER A 206 -3.65 6.85 -4.67
C SER A 206 -4.28 8.26 -4.63
N ILE A 207 -3.48 9.28 -4.29
CA ILE A 207 -3.87 10.70 -4.30
C ILE A 207 -4.35 11.17 -5.70
N PHE A 208 -3.88 10.54 -6.77
CA PHE A 208 -4.32 10.83 -8.12
C PHE A 208 -5.79 10.47 -8.36
N TRP A 209 -6.36 9.50 -7.64
CA TRP A 209 -7.73 9.05 -7.90
C TRP A 209 -8.74 10.18 -7.79
N ASN A 210 -8.81 10.84 -6.63
CA ASN A 210 -9.77 11.93 -6.41
C ASN A 210 -9.42 13.17 -7.23
N TRP A 211 -8.15 13.41 -7.55
CA TRP A 211 -7.75 14.49 -8.44
C TRP A 211 -8.31 14.29 -9.85
N PHE A 212 -8.20 13.10 -10.44
CA PHE A 212 -8.77 12.75 -11.73
C PHE A 212 -10.30 12.76 -11.69
N ALA A 213 -10.91 12.26 -10.64
CA ALA A 213 -12.36 12.24 -10.48
C ALA A 213 -12.96 13.65 -10.49
N ARG A 214 -12.35 14.62 -9.79
CA ARG A 214 -12.76 16.03 -9.79
C ARG A 214 -12.60 16.69 -11.15
N ARG A 215 -11.73 16.16 -11.99
CA ARG A 215 -11.48 16.66 -13.36
C ARG A 215 -12.16 15.80 -14.43
N HIS A 216 -13.13 15.00 -14.06
CA HIS A 216 -13.86 14.09 -14.96
C HIS A 216 -12.95 13.20 -15.82
N GLY A 217 -11.80 12.80 -15.27
CA GLY A 217 -10.81 11.98 -15.94
C GLY A 217 -9.80 12.74 -16.80
N HIS A 218 -9.87 14.07 -16.85
CA HIS A 218 -8.91 14.86 -17.62
C HIS A 218 -7.55 14.87 -16.89
N GLY A 219 -6.55 14.34 -17.56
CA GLY A 219 -5.17 14.25 -17.09
C GLY A 219 -4.19 14.81 -18.11
N PRO A 220 -2.89 14.49 -17.98
CA PRO A 220 -1.85 14.97 -18.88
C PRO A 220 -2.05 14.45 -20.31
N HIS A 221 -1.74 15.32 -21.29
CA HIS A 221 -1.73 14.94 -22.70
C HIS A 221 -0.47 14.14 -23.02
N LEU A 222 -0.64 12.89 -23.37
CA LEU A 222 0.47 12.00 -23.65
C LEU A 222 0.71 11.84 -25.16
N PRO A 223 1.95 11.54 -25.59
CA PRO A 223 2.24 11.24 -26.98
C PRO A 223 1.36 10.11 -27.53
N PRO A 224 1.05 10.11 -28.84
CA PRO A 224 0.28 9.02 -29.46
C PRO A 224 0.88 7.63 -29.17
N GLY A 225 0.02 6.69 -28.74
CA GLY A 225 0.43 5.34 -28.40
C GLY A 225 1.03 5.19 -26.98
N CYS A 226 1.27 6.28 -26.26
CA CYS A 226 1.71 6.24 -24.87
C CYS A 226 0.54 5.94 -23.93
N ILE A 227 0.71 4.98 -23.03
CA ILE A 227 -0.32 4.55 -22.08
C ILE A 227 -0.15 5.35 -20.78
N MET A 228 -1.25 5.90 -20.26
CA MET A 228 -1.31 6.36 -18.88
C MET A 228 -1.54 5.15 -17.95
N GLU A 229 -0.67 4.94 -16.98
CA GLU A 229 -0.76 3.85 -16.00
C GLU A 229 -0.92 4.41 -14.59
N PHE A 230 -1.89 3.92 -13.82
CA PHE A 230 -2.04 4.26 -12.40
C PHE A 230 -1.52 3.14 -11.51
N ARG A 231 -0.45 3.42 -10.75
CA ARG A 231 0.09 2.53 -9.70
C ARG A 231 -0.52 2.90 -8.36
N MET A 232 -1.55 2.21 -7.92
CA MET A 232 -2.22 2.52 -6.66
C MET A 232 -2.77 1.26 -5.97
N GLY A 233 -2.89 1.33 -4.65
CA GLY A 233 -3.43 0.23 -3.82
C GLY A 233 -4.71 0.59 -3.09
N ASP A 234 -4.81 1.82 -2.56
CA ASP A 234 -5.86 2.19 -1.61
C ASP A 234 -7.28 2.11 -2.19
N PRO A 235 -7.57 2.52 -3.44
CA PRO A 235 -8.89 2.35 -4.02
C PRO A 235 -9.34 0.90 -4.05
N LEU A 236 -8.42 -0.03 -4.34
CA LEU A 236 -8.72 -1.45 -4.35
C LEU A 236 -8.85 -2.02 -2.93
N LEU A 237 -7.85 -1.74 -2.07
CA LEU A 237 -7.63 -2.47 -0.82
C LEU A 237 -8.27 -1.79 0.39
N LEU A 238 -8.55 -0.48 0.34
CA LEU A 238 -9.16 0.25 1.44
C LEU A 238 -10.49 0.92 1.09
N GLY A 239 -10.72 1.20 -0.20
CA GLY A 239 -11.93 1.87 -0.66
C GLY A 239 -12.06 3.32 -0.18
N ARG A 240 -10.96 3.97 0.22
CA ARG A 240 -10.95 5.35 0.72
C ARG A 240 -9.68 6.10 0.33
N ASP A 241 -9.74 7.42 0.37
CA ASP A 241 -8.58 8.30 0.19
C ASP A 241 -7.87 8.47 1.54
N MET A 242 -6.68 7.87 1.66
CA MET A 242 -5.85 7.95 2.87
C MET A 242 -5.21 9.34 3.08
N TYR A 243 -5.05 10.12 2.00
CA TYR A 243 -4.31 11.39 2.05
C TYR A 243 -5.14 12.54 2.61
N ARG A 244 -6.46 12.49 2.38
CA ARG A 244 -7.39 13.53 2.84
C ARG A 244 -8.42 13.01 3.83
N ASP A 245 -8.35 11.72 4.17
CA ASP A 245 -9.35 11.02 4.98
C ASP A 245 -10.79 11.23 4.47
N GLU A 246 -10.94 11.20 3.15
CA GLU A 246 -12.23 11.39 2.49
C GLU A 246 -12.64 10.15 1.69
N THR A 247 -13.89 10.11 1.29
CA THR A 247 -14.40 9.06 0.39
C THR A 247 -13.77 9.19 -1.01
N LEU A 248 -13.55 8.05 -1.65
CA LEU A 248 -13.20 8.02 -3.05
C LEU A 248 -14.39 8.48 -3.90
N LEU A 249 -14.12 9.41 -4.79
CA LEU A 249 -15.09 9.87 -5.78
C LEU A 249 -15.23 8.84 -6.92
N ALA A 250 -16.22 9.06 -7.78
CA ALA A 250 -16.49 8.24 -8.96
C ALA A 250 -16.87 6.76 -8.66
N GLY A 251 -17.43 6.51 -7.49
CA GLY A 251 -18.01 5.21 -7.17
C GLY A 251 -18.21 5.02 -5.68
N ASP A 252 -19.02 4.03 -5.36
CA ASP A 252 -19.38 3.62 -4.02
C ASP A 252 -18.41 2.50 -3.57
N PHE A 253 -17.19 2.89 -3.20
CA PHE A 253 -16.15 1.93 -2.82
C PHE A 253 -16.44 1.30 -1.47
N ARG A 254 -16.29 -0.01 -1.39
CA ARG A 254 -16.39 -0.77 -0.14
C ARG A 254 -15.11 -0.62 0.67
N GLN A 255 -15.28 -0.49 2.01
CA GLN A 255 -14.18 -0.32 2.97
C GLN A 255 -14.03 -1.53 3.90
N ASP A 256 -14.89 -2.54 3.78
CA ASP A 256 -14.91 -3.75 4.59
C ASP A 256 -14.11 -4.92 3.97
N ILE A 257 -13.00 -4.58 3.29
CA ILE A 257 -12.11 -5.56 2.67
C ILE A 257 -11.38 -6.37 3.74
N PHE A 258 -10.98 -5.74 4.84
CA PHE A 258 -10.22 -6.39 5.90
C PHE A 258 -10.95 -6.32 7.23
N ARG A 259 -10.89 -7.44 7.98
CA ARG A 259 -11.29 -7.53 9.38
C ARG A 259 -10.24 -8.32 10.13
N LEU A 260 -9.82 -7.81 11.28
CA LEU A 260 -8.95 -8.56 12.18
C LEU A 260 -9.79 -9.13 13.31
N SER A 261 -9.75 -10.43 13.49
CA SER A 261 -10.46 -11.16 14.56
C SER A 261 -9.48 -11.57 15.65
N ALA A 262 -9.85 -11.41 16.91
CA ALA A 262 -9.07 -11.84 18.06
C ALA A 262 -9.97 -12.48 19.12
N THR A 263 -9.43 -13.43 19.88
CA THR A 263 -10.17 -14.19 20.88
C THR A 263 -10.15 -13.46 22.22
N VAL A 264 -11.31 -13.38 22.87
CA VAL A 264 -11.42 -12.95 24.27
C VAL A 264 -10.86 -14.04 25.16
N LEU A 265 -9.84 -13.72 25.95
CA LEU A 265 -9.18 -14.64 26.86
C LEU A 265 -9.70 -14.54 28.28
N GLU A 266 -9.99 -13.33 28.71
CA GLU A 266 -10.44 -13.02 30.09
C GLU A 266 -11.43 -11.85 30.04
N VAL A 267 -12.46 -11.93 30.90
CA VAL A 267 -13.34 -10.80 31.21
C VAL A 267 -13.40 -10.65 32.71
N THR A 268 -12.99 -9.49 33.24
CA THR A 268 -12.87 -9.29 34.68
C THR A 268 -13.00 -7.82 35.05
N GLU A 269 -13.56 -7.57 36.22
CA GLU A 269 -13.51 -6.24 36.86
C GLU A 269 -12.12 -6.02 37.48
N ARG A 270 -11.52 -4.89 37.18
CA ARG A 270 -10.24 -4.47 37.73
C ARG A 270 -10.35 -3.04 38.32
N ASP A 271 -9.72 -2.84 39.46
CA ASP A 271 -9.53 -1.53 40.03
C ASP A 271 -8.26 -0.92 39.44
N ILE A 272 -8.43 0.06 38.55
CA ILE A 272 -7.33 0.68 37.81
C ILE A 272 -6.83 1.87 38.60
N ARG A 273 -5.68 1.71 39.25
CA ARG A 273 -5.02 2.73 40.07
C ARG A 273 -3.54 2.82 39.74
N PRO A 274 -2.92 4.01 39.93
CA PRO A 274 -1.48 4.15 39.80
C PRO A 274 -0.76 3.16 40.73
N PRO A 275 0.28 2.45 40.22
CA PRO A 275 1.09 1.61 41.09
C PRO A 275 1.89 2.45 42.09
N ARG A 276 2.22 1.88 43.23
CA ARG A 276 3.03 2.58 44.27
C ARG A 276 4.42 2.99 43.75
N GLN A 277 4.98 2.21 42.88
CA GLN A 277 6.22 2.49 42.13
C GLN A 277 6.06 2.04 40.70
N SER A 278 6.48 2.86 39.76
CA SER A 278 6.52 2.52 38.36
C SER A 278 7.90 2.82 37.76
N VAL A 279 8.30 1.99 36.82
CA VAL A 279 9.47 2.17 35.99
C VAL A 279 9.02 2.11 34.53
N HIS A 280 9.94 2.07 33.59
CA HIS A 280 9.59 1.84 32.18
C HIS A 280 8.86 0.49 32.03
N ASN A 281 7.82 0.49 31.23
CA ASN A 281 7.07 -0.73 30.90
C ASN A 281 7.89 -1.65 29.98
N GLY A 282 7.35 -2.81 29.58
CA GLY A 282 8.01 -3.78 28.71
C GLY A 282 8.33 -3.26 27.29
N ARG A 283 7.93 -2.04 26.93
CA ARG A 283 8.28 -1.33 25.67
C ARG A 283 9.39 -0.29 25.88
N GLY A 284 9.95 -0.19 27.10
CA GLY A 284 10.93 0.84 27.45
C GLY A 284 10.36 2.24 27.63
N LEU A 285 9.03 2.37 27.79
CA LEU A 285 8.34 3.66 27.92
C LEU A 285 7.88 3.87 29.36
N HIS A 286 8.03 5.10 29.88
CA HIS A 286 7.29 5.53 31.06
C HIS A 286 5.85 5.82 30.67
N VAL A 287 4.90 5.19 31.34
CA VAL A 287 3.46 5.36 31.08
C VAL A 287 2.76 5.63 32.39
N ASP A 288 2.08 6.75 32.45
CA ASP A 288 1.24 7.09 33.60
C ASP A 288 0.01 6.20 33.62
N CYS A 289 -0.24 5.57 34.76
CA CYS A 289 -1.46 4.82 34.97
C CYS A 289 -2.52 5.78 35.56
N PRO A 290 -3.64 6.03 34.87
CA PRO A 290 -4.69 6.89 35.43
C PRO A 290 -5.43 6.18 36.57
N ASP A 291 -5.96 6.96 37.51
CA ASP A 291 -6.92 6.44 38.52
C ASP A 291 -8.33 6.45 37.90
N LEU A 292 -8.77 5.30 37.42
CA LEU A 292 -10.07 5.11 36.79
C LEU A 292 -11.08 4.38 37.69
N GLY A 293 -10.62 3.91 38.87
CA GLY A 293 -11.41 3.04 39.72
C GLY A 293 -11.76 1.70 39.05
N LYS A 294 -12.86 1.11 39.45
CA LYS A 294 -13.32 -0.18 38.94
C LYS A 294 -13.78 -0.10 37.47
N ARG A 295 -13.23 -0.95 36.64
CA ARG A 295 -13.56 -1.08 35.21
C ARG A 295 -13.78 -2.53 34.84
N LEU A 296 -14.84 -2.81 34.10
CA LEU A 296 -15.01 -4.09 33.43
C LEU A 296 -14.13 -4.11 32.18
N ARG A 297 -13.28 -5.13 32.06
CA ARG A 297 -12.28 -5.21 30.99
C ARG A 297 -12.29 -6.59 30.35
N ALA A 298 -11.99 -6.63 29.06
CA ALA A 298 -11.62 -7.87 28.38
C ALA A 298 -10.15 -7.84 27.97
N LEU A 299 -9.48 -8.98 28.09
CA LEU A 299 -8.17 -9.25 27.53
C LEU A 299 -8.34 -10.06 26.24
N VAL A 300 -7.76 -9.60 25.15
CA VAL A 300 -7.81 -10.31 23.86
C VAL A 300 -6.42 -10.67 23.36
N ASP A 301 -6.30 -11.77 22.62
CA ASP A 301 -5.06 -12.37 22.13
C ASP A 301 -4.44 -11.62 20.92
N CYS A 302 -4.54 -10.29 20.90
CA CYS A 302 -4.00 -9.46 19.85
C CYS A 302 -3.21 -8.28 20.46
N GLY A 303 -1.94 -8.14 20.12
CA GLY A 303 -1.08 -7.07 20.63
C GLY A 303 -0.10 -6.57 19.57
N SER A 304 0.86 -5.75 20.00
CA SER A 304 1.80 -5.05 19.09
C SER A 304 2.76 -5.98 18.34
N LEU A 305 2.90 -7.24 18.77
CA LEU A 305 3.65 -8.27 18.03
C LEU A 305 2.85 -8.86 16.86
N HIS A 306 1.54 -8.61 16.79
CA HIS A 306 0.67 -9.17 15.77
C HIS A 306 0.29 -8.13 14.70
N THR A 307 0.14 -6.87 15.11
CA THR A 307 -0.37 -5.80 14.25
C THR A 307 0.09 -4.43 14.77
N ASP A 308 -0.21 -3.38 14.01
CA ASP A 308 -0.21 -2.01 14.53
C ASP A 308 -1.52 -1.75 15.28
N VAL A 309 -1.48 -1.94 16.59
CA VAL A 309 -2.67 -1.83 17.46
C VAL A 309 -3.26 -0.41 17.50
N ARG A 310 -2.46 0.63 17.23
CA ARG A 310 -2.95 2.01 17.12
C ARG A 310 -3.80 2.24 15.88
N GLY A 311 -3.61 1.39 14.89
CA GLY A 311 -4.40 1.38 13.67
C GLY A 311 -5.64 0.48 13.73
N LEU A 312 -6.05 0.01 14.90
CA LEU A 312 -7.25 -0.80 15.09
C LEU A 312 -8.41 0.06 15.59
N SER A 313 -9.57 -0.09 14.97
CA SER A 313 -10.84 0.41 15.46
C SER A 313 -11.76 -0.78 15.77
N LEU A 314 -12.61 -0.67 16.77
CA LEU A 314 -13.57 -1.70 17.11
C LEU A 314 -14.80 -1.60 16.20
N ALA A 315 -15.30 -2.75 15.74
CA ALA A 315 -16.58 -2.82 15.03
C ALA A 315 -17.78 -2.49 15.94
N ARG A 316 -17.57 -2.49 17.26
CA ARG A 316 -18.55 -2.13 18.30
C ARG A 316 -18.22 -0.76 18.90
N PRO A 317 -19.09 0.23 18.75
CA PRO A 317 -18.82 1.60 19.21
C PRO A 317 -18.90 1.76 20.73
N ASP A 318 -19.52 0.82 21.43
CA ASP A 318 -19.69 0.77 22.90
C ASP A 318 -18.45 0.20 23.62
N TRP A 319 -17.47 -0.32 22.90
CA TRP A 319 -16.21 -0.83 23.45
C TRP A 319 -15.05 0.12 23.09
N ARG A 320 -14.00 0.11 23.91
CA ARG A 320 -12.80 0.93 23.66
C ARG A 320 -11.53 0.12 23.88
N ILE A 321 -10.55 0.30 23.03
CA ILE A 321 -9.20 -0.20 23.28
C ILE A 321 -8.58 0.74 24.31
N SER A 322 -8.35 0.24 25.53
CA SER A 322 -7.81 1.06 26.63
C SER A 322 -6.29 1.01 26.67
N ASP A 323 -5.69 -0.13 26.37
CA ASP A 323 -4.23 -0.30 26.33
C ASP A 323 -3.86 -1.58 25.57
N PHE A 324 -2.55 -1.81 25.40
CA PHE A 324 -2.04 -3.01 24.75
C PHE A 324 -0.61 -3.33 25.21
N SER A 325 -0.25 -4.60 25.13
CA SER A 325 1.10 -5.12 25.32
C SER A 325 1.63 -5.80 24.06
N GLY A 326 2.71 -6.55 24.15
CA GLY A 326 3.23 -7.34 23.03
C GLY A 326 2.19 -8.31 22.47
N ASN A 327 1.53 -9.08 23.34
CA ASN A 327 0.63 -10.15 22.95
C ASN A 327 -0.85 -9.84 23.11
N TYR A 328 -1.21 -8.82 23.88
CA TYR A 328 -2.58 -8.58 24.29
C TYR A 328 -3.02 -7.14 24.02
N ALA A 329 -4.28 -6.98 23.66
CA ALA A 329 -4.98 -5.71 23.80
C ALA A 329 -5.99 -5.81 24.94
N ILE A 330 -6.22 -4.68 25.61
CA ILE A 330 -7.13 -4.55 26.73
C ILE A 330 -8.30 -3.69 26.26
N LEU A 331 -9.50 -4.23 26.39
CA LEU A 331 -10.73 -3.53 26.05
C LEU A 331 -11.41 -3.04 27.33
N ASP A 332 -11.81 -1.77 27.37
CA ASP A 332 -12.73 -1.23 28.37
C ASP A 332 -14.17 -1.49 27.91
N LEU A 333 -14.90 -2.22 28.73
CA LEU A 333 -16.27 -2.61 28.52
C LEU A 333 -17.23 -1.86 29.48
N SER A 334 -16.73 -0.85 30.17
CA SER A 334 -17.54 -0.05 31.11
C SER A 334 -18.68 0.65 30.37
N GLY A 335 -19.89 0.38 30.79
CA GLY A 335 -21.10 0.87 30.11
C GLY A 335 -21.61 -0.01 28.97
N CYS A 336 -20.96 -1.13 28.72
CA CYS A 336 -21.43 -2.11 27.75
C CYS A 336 -22.67 -2.88 28.31
N PRO A 337 -23.80 -2.93 27.57
CA PRO A 337 -24.98 -3.62 28.04
C PRO A 337 -24.81 -5.16 28.08
N GLN A 338 -23.88 -5.68 27.29
CA GLN A 338 -23.59 -7.12 27.21
C GLN A 338 -22.10 -7.34 27.01
N ALA A 339 -21.41 -7.78 28.04
CA ALA A 339 -20.00 -8.14 27.97
C ALA A 339 -19.81 -9.45 27.17
N PRO A 340 -18.70 -9.60 26.45
CA PRO A 340 -18.37 -10.88 25.83
C PRO A 340 -17.99 -11.91 26.86
N VAL A 341 -17.95 -13.18 26.47
CA VAL A 341 -17.42 -14.27 27.31
C VAL A 341 -16.09 -14.77 26.75
N PRO A 342 -15.19 -15.34 27.61
CA PRO A 342 -13.97 -15.97 27.13
C PRO A 342 -14.26 -17.03 26.06
N GLY A 343 -13.47 -16.99 24.96
CA GLY A 343 -13.66 -17.80 23.76
C GLY A 343 -14.43 -17.12 22.64
N GLU A 344 -15.14 -16.04 22.90
CA GLU A 344 -15.76 -15.23 21.85
C GLU A 344 -14.72 -14.46 21.04
N HIS A 345 -15.09 -14.07 19.81
CA HIS A 345 -14.23 -13.29 18.92
C HIS A 345 -14.62 -11.83 18.88
N VAL A 346 -13.63 -10.97 19.07
CA VAL A 346 -13.74 -9.53 18.84
C VAL A 346 -13.28 -9.21 17.43
N ARG A 347 -14.03 -8.38 16.71
CA ARG A 347 -13.71 -7.91 15.37
C ARG A 347 -13.22 -6.48 15.40
N PHE A 348 -12.07 -6.26 14.78
CA PHE A 348 -11.46 -4.95 14.57
C PHE A 348 -11.50 -4.58 13.09
N ILE A 349 -11.60 -3.29 12.82
CA ILE A 349 -11.42 -2.66 11.52
C ILE A 349 -9.97 -2.18 11.46
N PRO A 350 -9.07 -2.83 10.71
CA PRO A 350 -7.67 -2.45 10.68
C PRO A 350 -7.41 -1.31 9.69
N SER A 351 -6.53 -0.38 10.07
CA SER A 351 -5.99 0.64 9.17
C SER A 351 -5.00 0.04 8.18
N TYR A 352 -4.50 0.88 7.25
CA TYR A 352 -3.43 0.50 6.31
C TYR A 352 -2.24 -0.17 7.01
N TRP A 353 -1.68 0.46 8.06
CA TRP A 353 -0.50 -0.05 8.76
C TRP A 353 -0.81 -1.31 9.57
N ALA A 354 -1.99 -1.41 10.13
CA ALA A 354 -2.42 -2.64 10.83
C ALA A 354 -2.49 -3.82 9.85
N VAL A 355 -3.10 -3.67 8.67
CA VAL A 355 -3.11 -4.71 7.63
C VAL A 355 -1.70 -5.03 7.16
N ALA A 356 -0.90 -3.99 6.82
CA ALA A 356 0.43 -4.17 6.28
C ALA A 356 1.37 -4.93 7.24
N ARG A 357 1.26 -4.67 8.53
CA ARG A 357 2.02 -5.38 9.56
C ARG A 357 1.52 -6.80 9.73
N THR A 358 0.20 -7.00 9.84
CA THR A 358 -0.40 -8.33 10.00
C THR A 358 -0.09 -9.25 8.83
N CYS A 359 -0.13 -8.74 7.59
CA CYS A 359 0.20 -9.53 6.41
C CYS A 359 1.65 -10.02 6.40
N ARG A 360 2.57 -9.27 7.02
CA ARG A 360 3.99 -9.65 7.12
C ARG A 360 4.31 -10.61 8.29
N MET A 361 3.31 -10.99 9.09
CA MET A 361 3.45 -11.97 10.16
C MET A 361 3.02 -13.36 9.64
N PRO A 362 3.95 -14.27 9.30
CA PRO A 362 3.61 -15.55 8.67
C PRO A 362 2.77 -16.45 9.57
N HIS A 363 2.89 -16.33 10.89
CA HIS A 363 2.13 -17.11 11.85
C HIS A 363 0.66 -16.66 12.05
N ILE A 364 0.28 -15.50 11.54
CA ILE A 364 -1.10 -15.05 11.58
C ILE A 364 -1.82 -15.59 10.33
N ARG A 365 -2.92 -16.29 10.54
CA ARG A 365 -3.75 -16.79 9.45
C ARG A 365 -4.38 -15.63 8.68
N LYS A 366 -4.37 -15.72 7.36
CA LYS A 366 -5.13 -14.88 6.44
C LYS A 366 -6.18 -15.76 5.79
N THR A 367 -7.45 -15.43 5.99
CA THR A 367 -8.58 -16.22 5.50
C THR A 367 -9.37 -15.42 4.49
N LEU A 368 -9.57 -16.00 3.32
CA LEU A 368 -10.47 -15.43 2.32
C LEU A 368 -11.91 -15.67 2.73
N ILE A 369 -12.70 -14.62 2.71
CA ILE A 369 -14.13 -14.70 2.99
C ILE A 369 -14.95 -14.11 1.84
N HIS A 370 -16.19 -14.53 1.77
CA HIS A 370 -17.23 -14.01 0.90
C HIS A 370 -18.36 -13.40 1.73
N ASP A 371 -19.14 -12.51 1.14
CA ASP A 371 -20.32 -11.96 1.82
C ASP A 371 -21.28 -13.10 2.16
N THR A 372 -21.59 -13.27 3.43
CA THR A 372 -22.65 -14.19 3.87
C THR A 372 -24.01 -13.52 3.66
N LEU A 373 -24.69 -13.83 2.56
CA LEU A 373 -26.07 -13.47 2.20
C LEU A 373 -26.41 -11.95 2.17
N PRO A 374 -27.24 -11.50 1.23
CA PRO A 374 -27.68 -10.12 1.14
C PRO A 374 -28.58 -9.77 2.34
N GLY A 375 -28.16 -8.88 3.23
CA GLY A 375 -29.05 -8.36 4.25
C GLY A 375 -28.51 -7.80 5.55
N ARG A 376 -27.21 -7.60 5.71
CA ARG A 376 -26.70 -6.79 6.83
C ARG A 376 -25.66 -5.78 6.34
N SER A 377 -26.15 -4.59 6.00
CA SER A 377 -25.35 -3.38 6.01
C SER A 377 -24.81 -3.18 7.44
N LEU A 378 -23.49 -3.09 7.59
CA LEU A 378 -22.88 -2.59 8.83
C LEU A 378 -23.39 -1.15 9.05
N PRO A 379 -23.66 -0.74 10.28
CA PRO A 379 -23.96 0.66 10.55
C PRO A 379 -22.80 1.53 10.07
N ASP A 380 -23.12 2.68 9.50
CA ASP A 380 -22.21 3.71 9.03
C ASP A 380 -21.31 4.15 10.22
N SER A 381 -20.21 3.46 10.44
CA SER A 381 -19.20 3.83 11.41
C SER A 381 -18.26 4.84 10.77
N ARG A 382 -18.64 6.12 10.79
CA ARG A 382 -17.63 7.17 10.63
C ARG A 382 -16.70 7.08 11.82
N PRO A 383 -15.41 6.79 11.68
CA PRO A 383 -14.47 6.88 12.77
C PRO A 383 -14.42 8.36 13.21
N ALA A 384 -14.56 8.61 14.48
CA ALA A 384 -14.21 9.91 15.04
C ALA A 384 -12.75 10.20 14.69
N SER A 385 -12.49 11.35 14.10
CA SER A 385 -11.14 11.83 13.78
C SER A 385 -10.26 11.68 15.01
N PRO A 386 -9.08 11.04 14.93
CA PRO A 386 -8.15 11.04 16.05
C PRO A 386 -7.71 12.49 16.29
N GLN A 387 -8.00 13.01 17.47
CA GLN A 387 -7.39 14.26 17.93
C GLN A 387 -5.88 14.03 17.90
N GLN A 388 -5.19 14.75 17.03
CA GLN A 388 -3.73 14.82 16.99
C GLN A 388 -3.26 15.55 18.27
N GLU A 389 -2.94 14.80 19.31
CA GLU A 389 -1.99 15.28 20.31
C GLU A 389 -0.59 15.17 19.69
N THR A 390 -0.14 16.26 19.12
CA THR A 390 1.25 16.46 18.73
C THR A 390 2.09 16.62 19.99
N ALA A 391 2.67 15.53 20.47
CA ALA A 391 3.80 15.63 21.38
C ALA A 391 5.03 16.03 20.56
N PRO A 392 5.80 17.06 20.95
CA PRO A 392 7.01 17.46 20.24
C PRO A 392 8.06 16.36 20.34
N LEU A 393 8.68 16.04 19.21
CA LEU A 393 9.90 15.27 19.13
C LEU A 393 10.98 16.05 19.89
N SER A 394 11.30 15.65 21.12
CA SER A 394 12.50 16.12 21.80
C SER A 394 13.73 15.55 21.11
N GLU A 395 14.61 16.45 20.72
CA GLU A 395 15.94 16.23 20.17
C GLU A 395 16.67 15.13 20.95
N VAL A 396 17.15 14.12 20.22
CA VAL A 396 18.18 13.20 20.71
C VAL A 396 19.48 13.64 20.04
N SER A 397 20.30 14.30 20.86
CA SER A 397 21.72 14.56 20.58
C SER A 397 22.54 13.27 20.62
#